data_dbae701d0164a0a4efc663b44114e1e2
#
_entry.id   dbae701d0164a0a4efc663b44114e1e2
#
_cell.length_a   1.000
_cell.length_b   1.000
_cell.length_c   1.000
_cell.angle_alpha   90.00
_cell.angle_beta   90.00
_cell.angle_gamma   90.00
#
_symmetry.space_group_name_H-M   'P 1'
#
loop_
_entity.id
_entity.type
_entity.pdbx_description
1 polymer ?
#
loop_
_entity_poly.entity_id
_entity_poly.type
_entity_poly.pdbx_seq_one_letter_code
_entity_poly.pdbx_strand_id
1 'polypeptide(L)'
;SAFVKYDSIGLGQMYAPWFSNMPGFNNPTYWNYENKKLDDLTQKIYKGDFETAKKRSQLIQEAITEGINESVRIFLASKVDQYIVNENVEGVINDLGAGVPSRFTPINAKSDDGELVIGVKQIYQGSWNPIMGLTDIYSRQIWGIISDPITFKHPFTGETFPVRAEWKVETSELDEKIEVPSDAKMWNPELQEWENIPANTFATSKVTFDFKFSNWHNGQPMDMNDILHSLYFTIEWGTQSNEKDKTFDTEFTPRAAQSIQTIIGINQIDNDTMEVYVNYWHFDENEIAEWAALWSPVPWEITTAMEKAVIDGKVSFSRSSATNKNVNWLSLIVPKDAEIIKENLQEYKNNGFIPNSLKKNQAEEKYYENRYDSSIKWIEENNHAVISNGPFYLETYVPESRTITVKTFEDDSYPFKIGKWSEFENVQF
;
A
#
# COMPACT_ATOMS: atom_id res chain seq x y z
N SER A 1 -5.48 -16.02 -1.88
CA SER A 1 -5.60 -14.78 -1.12
C SER A 1 -6.25 -15.08 0.21
N ALA A 2 -5.62 -14.60 1.27
CA ALA A 2 -6.15 -14.71 2.61
C ALA A 2 -7.31 -13.73 2.79
N PHE A 3 -8.43 -14.22 3.29
CA PHE A 3 -9.56 -13.39 3.64
C PHE A 3 -9.46 -13.06 5.12
N VAL A 4 -9.30 -11.78 5.42
CA VAL A 4 -9.24 -11.32 6.80
C VAL A 4 -10.66 -11.19 7.34
N LYS A 5 -10.88 -11.55 8.60
CA LYS A 5 -12.21 -11.63 9.21
C LYS A 5 -13.02 -10.34 9.18
N TYR A 6 -12.34 -9.20 9.26
CA TYR A 6 -12.97 -7.88 9.32
C TYR A 6 -13.07 -7.21 7.97
N ASP A 7 -12.50 -7.83 6.94
CA ASP A 7 -12.43 -7.26 5.62
C ASP A 7 -13.80 -7.27 4.94
N SER A 8 -14.34 -6.09 4.74
CA SER A 8 -15.55 -5.87 3.94
C SER A 8 -15.39 -6.35 2.48
N ILE A 9 -14.14 -6.39 1.99
CA ILE A 9 -13.79 -6.89 0.66
C ILE A 9 -14.02 -8.39 0.54
N GLY A 10 -13.78 -9.17 1.62
CA GLY A 10 -13.91 -10.63 1.59
C GLY A 10 -15.28 -11.10 1.12
N LEU A 11 -16.33 -10.51 1.66
CA LEU A 11 -17.70 -10.82 1.24
C LEU A 11 -17.98 -10.38 -0.21
N GLY A 12 -17.49 -9.20 -0.59
CA GLY A 12 -17.58 -8.72 -1.97
C GLY A 12 -16.88 -9.65 -2.95
N GLN A 13 -15.68 -10.11 -2.65
CA GLN A 13 -14.96 -11.07 -3.48
C GLN A 13 -15.67 -12.41 -3.64
N MET A 14 -16.41 -12.84 -2.62
CA MET A 14 -17.11 -14.13 -2.65
C MET A 14 -18.42 -14.06 -3.42
N TYR A 15 -19.21 -13.02 -3.26
CA TYR A 15 -20.59 -13.03 -3.70
C TYR A 15 -21.04 -11.82 -4.50
N ALA A 16 -20.33 -10.69 -4.43
CA ALA A 16 -20.80 -9.46 -5.05
C ALA A 16 -20.77 -9.52 -6.60
N PRO A 17 -21.88 -9.36 -7.29
CA PRO A 17 -21.92 -9.31 -8.76
C PRO A 17 -21.07 -8.17 -9.32
N TRP A 18 -21.03 -7.02 -8.66
CA TRP A 18 -20.22 -5.84 -9.05
C TRP A 18 -18.70 -6.01 -8.86
N PHE A 19 -18.28 -7.02 -8.11
CA PHE A 19 -16.85 -7.24 -7.85
C PHE A 19 -16.20 -8.02 -9.00
N SER A 20 -15.04 -7.59 -9.47
CA SER A 20 -14.37 -8.11 -10.67
C SER A 20 -14.01 -9.62 -10.64
N ASN A 21 -14.21 -10.29 -9.52
CA ASN A 21 -13.99 -11.73 -9.39
C ASN A 21 -15.11 -12.61 -9.93
N MET A 22 -16.25 -12.02 -10.28
CA MET A 22 -17.38 -12.79 -10.79
C MET A 22 -17.20 -13.13 -12.27
N PRO A 23 -17.55 -14.35 -12.68
CA PRO A 23 -17.43 -14.76 -14.09
C PRO A 23 -18.21 -13.82 -15.00
N GLY A 24 -17.56 -13.39 -16.08
CA GLY A 24 -18.20 -12.56 -17.09
C GLY A 24 -18.28 -11.08 -16.80
N PHE A 25 -17.81 -10.61 -15.66
CA PHE A 25 -17.90 -9.20 -15.21
C PHE A 25 -17.50 -8.17 -16.28
N ASN A 26 -16.45 -8.44 -17.05
CA ASN A 26 -15.92 -7.53 -18.06
C ASN A 26 -16.16 -8.01 -19.51
N ASN A 27 -16.95 -9.05 -19.71
CA ASN A 27 -17.16 -9.62 -21.03
C ASN A 27 -18.64 -9.89 -21.29
N PRO A 28 -19.32 -9.04 -22.09
CA PRO A 28 -20.74 -9.18 -22.36
C PRO A 28 -21.10 -10.44 -23.20
N THR A 29 -20.12 -11.17 -23.73
CA THR A 29 -20.34 -12.44 -24.44
C THR A 29 -20.42 -13.64 -23.51
N TYR A 30 -20.04 -13.48 -22.23
CA TYR A 30 -20.20 -14.49 -21.19
C TYR A 30 -21.46 -14.23 -20.38
N TRP A 31 -21.93 -15.26 -19.68
CA TRP A 31 -22.98 -15.10 -18.69
C TRP A 31 -22.54 -14.15 -17.60
N ASN A 32 -23.28 -13.07 -17.44
CA ASN A 32 -23.09 -12.11 -16.38
C ASN A 32 -24.04 -12.49 -15.24
N TYR A 33 -23.45 -12.70 -14.07
CA TYR A 33 -24.23 -12.87 -12.87
C TYR A 33 -24.76 -11.51 -12.40
N GLU A 34 -26.08 -11.39 -12.27
CA GLU A 34 -26.75 -10.20 -11.77
C GLU A 34 -27.70 -10.56 -10.65
N ASN A 35 -27.58 -9.91 -9.51
CA ASN A 35 -28.52 -10.00 -8.40
C ASN A 35 -28.54 -8.66 -7.68
N LYS A 36 -29.59 -7.85 -7.95
CA LYS A 36 -29.70 -6.50 -7.38
C LYS A 36 -29.72 -6.49 -5.86
N LYS A 37 -30.36 -7.46 -5.20
CA LYS A 37 -30.41 -7.55 -3.74
C LYS A 37 -29.02 -7.78 -3.16
N LEU A 38 -28.27 -8.70 -3.76
CA LEU A 38 -26.91 -9.02 -3.32
C LEU A 38 -25.94 -7.87 -3.61
N ASP A 39 -26.12 -7.17 -4.73
CA ASP A 39 -25.38 -5.95 -5.04
C ASP A 39 -25.61 -4.88 -3.97
N ASP A 40 -26.86 -4.56 -3.68
CA ASP A 40 -27.22 -3.53 -2.71
C ASP A 40 -26.66 -3.87 -1.30
N LEU A 41 -26.76 -5.13 -0.87
CA LEU A 41 -26.24 -5.60 0.42
C LEU A 41 -24.71 -5.49 0.50
N THR A 42 -24.03 -6.01 -0.50
CA THR A 42 -22.57 -6.05 -0.51
C THR A 42 -21.94 -4.67 -0.69
N GLN A 43 -22.58 -3.77 -1.44
CA GLN A 43 -22.13 -2.38 -1.55
C GLN A 43 -22.29 -1.60 -0.25
N LYS A 44 -23.42 -1.78 0.48
CA LYS A 44 -23.59 -1.18 1.81
C LYS A 44 -22.52 -1.61 2.78
N ILE A 45 -22.20 -2.92 2.81
CA ILE A 45 -21.16 -3.47 3.68
C ILE A 45 -19.79 -2.89 3.28
N TYR A 46 -19.48 -2.85 1.99
CA TYR A 46 -18.20 -2.35 1.48
C TYR A 46 -17.97 -0.86 1.77
N LYS A 47 -19.02 -0.05 1.61
CA LYS A 47 -18.95 1.41 1.81
C LYS A 47 -19.09 1.84 3.28
N GLY A 48 -19.28 0.89 4.21
CA GLY A 48 -19.54 1.23 5.61
C GLY A 48 -20.92 1.86 5.87
N ASP A 49 -21.89 1.66 4.97
CA ASP A 49 -23.25 2.22 5.07
C ASP A 49 -24.11 1.41 6.07
N PHE A 50 -23.74 1.50 7.35
CA PHE A 50 -24.43 0.88 8.47
C PHE A 50 -24.09 1.61 9.79
N GLU A 51 -25.07 1.74 10.66
CA GLU A 51 -24.98 2.56 11.88
C GLU A 51 -24.37 1.81 13.09
N THR A 52 -24.36 0.49 13.08
CA THR A 52 -23.91 -0.33 14.23
C THR A 52 -23.30 -1.65 13.77
N ALA A 53 -22.44 -2.23 14.61
CA ALA A 53 -21.90 -3.58 14.42
C ALA A 53 -23.00 -4.65 14.26
N LYS A 54 -24.12 -4.49 15.00
CA LYS A 54 -25.30 -5.39 14.90
C LYS A 54 -25.93 -5.28 13.51
N LYS A 55 -26.08 -4.07 12.97
CA LYS A 55 -26.65 -3.86 11.63
C LYS A 55 -25.72 -4.43 10.55
N ARG A 56 -24.41 -4.23 10.67
CA ARG A 56 -23.41 -4.85 9.80
C ARG A 56 -23.54 -6.37 9.80
N SER A 57 -23.61 -7.01 10.98
CA SER A 57 -23.77 -8.46 11.10
C SER A 57 -25.04 -8.95 10.42
N GLN A 58 -26.14 -8.23 10.53
CA GLN A 58 -27.39 -8.57 9.84
C GLN A 58 -27.23 -8.49 8.31
N LEU A 59 -26.61 -7.42 7.78
CA LEU A 59 -26.35 -7.27 6.35
C LEU A 59 -25.46 -8.40 5.83
N ILE A 60 -24.43 -8.79 6.58
CA ILE A 60 -23.55 -9.93 6.26
C ILE A 60 -24.34 -11.24 6.21
N GLN A 61 -25.18 -11.52 7.22
CA GLN A 61 -25.99 -12.73 7.25
C GLN A 61 -26.97 -12.79 6.07
N GLU A 62 -27.60 -11.69 5.75
CA GLU A 62 -28.51 -11.59 4.59
C GLU A 62 -27.75 -11.81 3.27
N ALA A 63 -26.58 -11.18 3.10
CA ALA A 63 -25.77 -11.31 1.90
C ALA A 63 -25.22 -12.74 1.71
N ILE A 64 -24.74 -13.38 2.79
CA ILE A 64 -24.29 -14.78 2.74
C ILE A 64 -25.46 -15.71 2.39
N THR A 65 -26.61 -15.53 3.03
CA THR A 65 -27.80 -16.35 2.77
C THR A 65 -28.25 -16.23 1.31
N GLU A 66 -28.30 -15.02 0.78
CA GLU A 66 -28.63 -14.79 -0.63
C GLU A 66 -27.58 -15.41 -1.57
N GLY A 67 -26.28 -15.19 -1.30
CA GLY A 67 -25.19 -15.75 -2.12
C GLY A 67 -25.17 -17.28 -2.12
N ILE A 68 -25.52 -17.93 -1.03
CA ILE A 68 -25.65 -19.40 -0.96
C ILE A 68 -26.88 -19.86 -1.75
N ASN A 69 -28.02 -19.19 -1.58
CA ASN A 69 -29.27 -19.56 -2.29
C ASN A 69 -29.09 -19.45 -3.81
N GLU A 70 -28.39 -18.44 -4.29
CA GLU A 70 -28.05 -18.28 -5.71
C GLU A 70 -27.06 -19.36 -6.22
N SER A 71 -26.37 -20.04 -5.32
CA SER A 71 -25.41 -21.12 -5.65
C SER A 71 -24.35 -20.71 -6.68
N VAL A 72 -23.96 -19.43 -6.69
CA VAL A 72 -22.93 -18.92 -7.61
C VAL A 72 -21.57 -19.59 -7.35
N ARG A 73 -21.32 -19.97 -6.11
CA ARG A 73 -20.14 -20.74 -5.68
C ARG A 73 -20.56 -21.98 -4.92
N ILE A 74 -20.04 -23.11 -5.34
CA ILE A 74 -20.21 -24.39 -4.65
C ILE A 74 -18.87 -24.72 -3.99
N PHE A 75 -18.86 -24.71 -2.65
CA PHE A 75 -17.67 -25.06 -1.87
C PHE A 75 -17.55 -26.57 -1.76
N LEU A 76 -16.57 -27.16 -2.45
CA LEU A 76 -16.38 -28.61 -2.51
C LEU A 76 -15.43 -29.13 -1.44
N ALA A 77 -14.36 -28.37 -1.14
CA ALA A 77 -13.33 -28.76 -0.18
C ALA A 77 -12.49 -27.56 0.25
N SER A 78 -11.88 -27.67 1.41
CA SER A 78 -10.79 -26.79 1.86
C SER A 78 -9.45 -27.42 1.52
N LYS A 79 -8.55 -26.65 0.90
CA LYS A 79 -7.18 -27.07 0.66
C LYS A 79 -6.36 -26.77 1.90
N VAL A 80 -5.60 -27.76 2.37
CA VAL A 80 -4.60 -27.58 3.41
C VAL A 80 -3.23 -27.46 2.74
N ASP A 81 -2.56 -26.35 2.97
CA ASP A 81 -1.17 -26.16 2.55
C ASP A 81 -0.24 -26.65 3.66
N GLN A 82 0.82 -27.38 3.26
CA GLN A 82 1.83 -27.90 4.17
C GLN A 82 3.13 -27.14 3.94
N TYR A 83 3.76 -26.74 5.03
CA TYR A 83 5.05 -26.07 5.02
C TYR A 83 6.06 -26.93 5.79
N ILE A 84 7.22 -27.15 5.18
CA ILE A 84 8.29 -27.94 5.79
C ILE A 84 9.31 -26.95 6.34
N VAL A 85 9.62 -27.10 7.62
CA VAL A 85 10.59 -26.26 8.34
C VAL A 85 11.67 -27.18 8.90
N ASN A 86 12.95 -26.78 8.79
CA ASN A 86 14.04 -27.53 9.38
C ASN A 86 13.97 -27.42 10.91
N GLU A 87 14.39 -28.46 11.62
CA GLU A 87 14.34 -28.54 13.08
C GLU A 87 15.19 -27.49 13.81
N ASN A 88 16.20 -26.92 13.13
CA ASN A 88 17.05 -25.85 13.65
C ASN A 88 16.49 -24.44 13.41
N VAL A 89 15.27 -24.31 12.87
CA VAL A 89 14.60 -23.02 12.65
C VAL A 89 13.51 -22.82 13.70
N GLU A 90 13.67 -21.79 14.49
CA GLU A 90 12.71 -21.36 15.52
C GLU A 90 11.97 -20.07 15.10
N GLY A 91 10.90 -19.70 15.81
CA GLY A 91 10.18 -18.45 15.62
C GLY A 91 9.29 -18.39 14.38
N VAL A 92 8.86 -19.54 13.86
CA VAL A 92 7.90 -19.63 12.77
C VAL A 92 6.52 -19.22 13.24
N ILE A 93 5.85 -18.33 12.50
CA ILE A 93 4.51 -17.82 12.82
C ILE A 93 3.51 -18.27 11.76
N ASN A 94 2.48 -18.97 12.20
CA ASN A 94 1.38 -19.39 11.33
C ASN A 94 0.25 -18.37 11.39
N ASP A 95 0.27 -17.41 10.49
CA ASP A 95 -0.75 -16.39 10.32
C ASP A 95 -2.07 -17.00 9.84
N LEU A 96 -3.18 -16.69 10.49
CA LEU A 96 -4.51 -17.25 10.16
C LEU A 96 -4.93 -16.91 8.73
N GLY A 97 -4.55 -15.74 8.25
CA GLY A 97 -4.93 -15.25 6.92
C GLY A 97 -3.95 -15.65 5.82
N ALA A 98 -2.65 -15.61 6.08
CA ALA A 98 -1.58 -15.79 5.09
C ALA A 98 -0.78 -17.08 5.25
N GLY A 99 -0.96 -17.82 6.37
CA GLY A 99 -0.18 -19.01 6.69
C GLY A 99 1.26 -18.70 7.10
N VAL A 100 2.09 -19.74 7.12
CA VAL A 100 3.53 -19.62 7.44
C VAL A 100 4.28 -18.61 6.54
N PRO A 101 3.98 -18.49 5.23
CA PRO A 101 4.64 -17.50 4.37
C PRO A 101 4.17 -16.05 4.58
N SER A 102 3.63 -15.71 5.74
CA SER A 102 3.36 -14.32 6.11
C SER A 102 4.65 -13.52 6.30
N ARG A 103 4.55 -12.19 6.38
CA ARG A 103 5.71 -11.35 6.68
C ARG A 103 6.33 -11.66 8.05
N PHE A 104 5.54 -12.18 8.99
CA PHE A 104 6.00 -12.39 10.36
C PHE A 104 7.04 -13.49 10.48
N THR A 105 6.90 -14.60 9.75
CA THR A 105 7.87 -15.69 9.79
C THR A 105 9.29 -15.23 9.41
N PRO A 106 9.56 -14.65 8.22
CA PRO A 106 10.93 -14.27 7.87
C PRO A 106 11.51 -13.12 8.72
N ILE A 107 10.67 -12.30 9.34
CA ILE A 107 11.14 -11.23 10.25
C ILE A 107 11.50 -11.78 11.63
N ASN A 108 10.82 -12.85 12.06
CA ASN A 108 10.92 -13.37 13.44
C ASN A 108 11.72 -14.67 13.54
N ALA A 109 11.78 -15.47 12.47
CA ALA A 109 12.46 -16.75 12.49
C ALA A 109 13.97 -16.61 12.71
N LYS A 110 14.53 -17.60 13.39
CA LYS A 110 15.95 -17.68 13.74
C LYS A 110 16.49 -19.05 13.33
N SER A 111 17.74 -19.07 12.91
CA SER A 111 18.50 -20.29 12.68
C SER A 111 19.85 -20.20 13.42
N ASP A 112 20.47 -21.33 13.70
CA ASP A 112 21.73 -21.40 14.47
C ASP A 112 22.90 -20.68 13.77
N ASP A 113 22.88 -20.62 12.45
CA ASP A 113 23.92 -19.98 11.60
C ASP A 113 23.60 -18.53 11.21
N GLY A 114 22.45 -18.01 11.61
CA GLY A 114 22.02 -16.66 11.27
C GLY A 114 21.52 -16.49 9.84
N GLU A 115 21.40 -17.56 9.07
CA GLU A 115 20.82 -17.56 7.73
C GLU A 115 19.49 -18.31 7.67
N LEU A 116 18.51 -17.73 6.98
CA LEU A 116 17.24 -18.38 6.69
C LEU A 116 17.07 -18.58 5.19
N VAL A 117 17.11 -19.82 4.72
CA VAL A 117 16.90 -20.17 3.32
C VAL A 117 15.44 -20.57 3.13
N ILE A 118 14.70 -19.79 2.32
CA ILE A 118 13.29 -20.04 2.02
C ILE A 118 13.15 -20.53 0.59
N GLY A 119 12.73 -21.80 0.43
CA GLY A 119 12.39 -22.37 -0.87
C GLY A 119 11.01 -21.92 -1.33
N VAL A 120 10.91 -21.35 -2.53
CA VAL A 120 9.65 -20.93 -3.13
C VAL A 120 9.41 -21.68 -4.46
N LYS A 121 8.14 -21.93 -4.77
CA LYS A 121 7.79 -22.74 -5.96
C LYS A 121 8.15 -22.04 -7.28
N GLN A 122 8.09 -20.74 -7.32
CA GLN A 122 8.34 -19.95 -8.52
C GLN A 122 9.11 -18.68 -8.17
N ILE A 123 9.90 -18.20 -9.11
CA ILE A 123 10.39 -16.83 -9.09
C ILE A 123 9.24 -15.87 -9.42
N TYR A 124 9.35 -14.61 -9.06
CA TYR A 124 8.35 -13.61 -9.35
C TYR A 124 7.95 -13.58 -10.85
N GLN A 125 6.69 -13.30 -11.12
CA GLN A 125 6.14 -13.19 -12.47
C GLN A 125 5.68 -11.76 -12.80
N GLY A 126 5.66 -10.88 -11.81
CA GLY A 126 5.24 -9.50 -11.93
C GLY A 126 6.41 -8.54 -12.03
N SER A 127 6.12 -7.29 -11.87
CA SER A 127 7.08 -6.20 -11.84
C SER A 127 7.23 -5.67 -10.41
N TRP A 128 8.45 -5.25 -10.06
CA TRP A 128 8.74 -4.71 -8.75
C TRP A 128 8.59 -3.19 -8.73
N ASN A 129 7.35 -2.71 -8.72
CA ASN A 129 7.04 -1.36 -8.34
C ASN A 129 5.84 -1.36 -7.38
N PRO A 130 5.83 -0.50 -6.34
CA PRO A 130 4.78 -0.52 -5.32
C PRO A 130 3.46 0.08 -5.79
N ILE A 131 3.42 0.72 -6.96
CA ILE A 131 2.23 1.42 -7.47
C ILE A 131 1.26 0.44 -8.12
N MET A 132 1.69 -0.26 -9.19
CA MET A 132 0.86 -1.25 -9.89
C MET A 132 1.63 -2.52 -10.27
N GLY A 133 2.75 -2.74 -9.63
CA GLY A 133 3.51 -3.98 -9.67
C GLY A 133 3.16 -4.93 -8.52
N LEU A 134 4.10 -5.81 -8.15
CA LEU A 134 3.99 -6.74 -7.02
C LEU A 134 2.71 -7.58 -7.06
N THR A 135 2.31 -8.04 -8.25
CA THR A 135 1.03 -8.71 -8.47
C THR A 135 1.05 -10.20 -8.12
N ASP A 136 2.23 -10.81 -8.01
CA ASP A 136 2.38 -12.21 -7.62
C ASP A 136 2.72 -12.35 -6.12
N ILE A 137 2.41 -13.52 -5.57
CA ILE A 137 2.56 -13.79 -4.13
C ILE A 137 4.04 -13.77 -3.69
N TYR A 138 4.96 -14.23 -4.53
CA TYR A 138 6.37 -14.36 -4.16
C TYR A 138 7.06 -12.99 -4.06
N SER A 139 6.79 -12.11 -5.01
CA SER A 139 7.24 -10.72 -4.96
C SER A 139 6.70 -10.01 -3.73
N ARG A 140 5.41 -10.21 -3.40
CA ARG A 140 4.78 -9.61 -2.22
C ARG A 140 5.35 -10.12 -0.90
N GLN A 141 5.72 -11.39 -0.81
CA GLN A 141 6.35 -11.94 0.38
C GLN A 141 7.70 -11.29 0.66
N ILE A 142 8.54 -11.12 -0.38
CA ILE A 142 9.85 -10.48 -0.23
C ILE A 142 9.67 -8.98 0.03
N TRP A 143 8.79 -8.31 -0.73
CA TRP A 143 8.48 -6.90 -0.50
C TRP A 143 7.97 -6.65 0.92
N GLY A 144 7.16 -7.56 1.46
CA GLY A 144 6.60 -7.47 2.80
C GLY A 144 7.62 -7.46 3.94
N ILE A 145 8.87 -7.84 3.70
CA ILE A 145 9.96 -7.73 4.69
C ILE A 145 10.94 -6.60 4.37
N ILE A 146 10.92 -6.09 3.14
CA ILE A 146 11.72 -4.94 2.71
C ILE A 146 11.02 -3.63 3.05
N SER A 147 9.67 -3.62 3.04
CA SER A 147 8.87 -2.43 3.24
C SER A 147 7.90 -2.60 4.40
N ASP A 148 7.99 -1.74 5.40
CA ASP A 148 7.01 -1.68 6.47
C ASP A 148 5.78 -0.89 6.02
N PRO A 149 4.58 -1.40 6.29
CA PRO A 149 3.34 -0.65 6.12
C PRO A 149 3.08 0.25 7.33
N ILE A 150 2.17 1.21 7.19
CA ILE A 150 1.69 2.03 8.31
C ILE A 150 0.85 1.20 9.29
N THR A 151 0.02 0.31 8.74
CA THR A 151 -0.85 -0.63 9.49
C THR A 151 -0.59 -2.05 9.04
N PHE A 152 -0.92 -3.02 9.87
CA PHE A 152 -0.95 -4.42 9.46
C PHE A 152 -2.14 -5.15 10.10
N LYS A 153 -2.46 -6.34 9.60
CA LYS A 153 -3.49 -7.18 10.21
C LYS A 153 -2.87 -8.13 11.22
N HIS A 154 -3.45 -8.18 12.40
CA HIS A 154 -3.01 -9.11 13.46
C HIS A 154 -3.10 -10.56 12.96
N PRO A 155 -2.04 -11.37 13.10
CA PRO A 155 -1.93 -12.67 12.44
C PRO A 155 -3.00 -13.68 12.86
N PHE A 156 -3.62 -13.49 14.02
CA PHE A 156 -4.61 -14.44 14.56
C PHE A 156 -6.03 -13.88 14.61
N THR A 157 -6.20 -12.57 14.82
CA THR A 157 -7.54 -11.95 14.92
C THR A 157 -7.98 -11.29 13.63
N GLY A 158 -7.03 -10.85 12.79
CA GLY A 158 -7.28 -10.07 11.59
C GLY A 158 -7.63 -8.59 11.87
N GLU A 159 -7.54 -8.16 13.13
CA GLU A 159 -7.72 -6.75 13.50
C GLU A 159 -6.58 -5.89 12.98
N THR A 160 -6.89 -4.68 12.52
CA THR A 160 -5.88 -3.71 12.12
C THR A 160 -5.12 -3.23 13.36
N PHE A 161 -3.78 -3.23 13.29
CA PHE A 161 -2.95 -2.70 14.35
C PHE A 161 -1.84 -1.78 13.81
N PRO A 162 -1.31 -0.87 14.66
CA PRO A 162 -0.29 0.08 14.26
C PRO A 162 1.08 -0.58 14.04
N VAL A 163 1.78 -0.16 12.97
CA VAL A 163 3.17 -0.53 12.72
C VAL A 163 4.05 0.72 12.66
N ARG A 164 3.89 1.56 11.63
CA ARG A 164 4.73 2.74 11.43
C ARG A 164 4.05 4.06 11.82
N ALA A 165 2.88 4.00 12.44
CA ALA A 165 2.26 5.13 13.12
C ALA A 165 1.40 4.66 14.29
N GLU A 166 1.24 5.49 15.30
CA GLU A 166 0.12 5.43 16.22
C GLU A 166 -0.99 6.34 15.70
N TRP A 167 -2.21 6.15 16.18
CA TRP A 167 -3.31 7.02 15.74
C TRP A 167 -4.35 7.25 16.84
N LYS A 168 -5.07 8.35 16.66
CA LYS A 168 -6.28 8.67 17.40
C LYS A 168 -7.38 8.97 16.38
N VAL A 169 -8.54 8.36 16.55
CA VAL A 169 -9.72 8.58 15.69
C VAL A 169 -10.73 9.42 16.45
N GLU A 170 -11.25 10.43 15.77
CA GLU A 170 -12.43 11.17 16.16
C GLU A 170 -13.46 10.99 15.04
N THR A 171 -14.64 10.53 15.38
CA THR A 171 -15.73 10.36 14.42
C THR A 171 -17.00 11.04 14.93
N SER A 172 -17.75 11.62 13.99
CA SER A 172 -19.00 12.27 14.32
C SER A 172 -20.10 11.24 14.54
N GLU A 173 -21.00 11.52 15.48
CA GLU A 173 -22.32 10.86 15.47
C GLU A 173 -23.09 11.27 14.21
N LEU A 174 -24.14 10.52 13.86
CA LEU A 174 -24.85 10.61 12.57
C LEU A 174 -25.29 12.02 12.14
N ASP A 175 -25.50 12.93 13.07
CA ASP A 175 -25.99 14.30 12.83
C ASP A 175 -24.93 15.39 13.07
N GLU A 176 -23.78 15.06 13.66
CA GLU A 176 -22.69 16.00 13.92
C GLU A 176 -21.50 15.71 12.99
N LYS A 177 -21.01 16.72 12.30
CA LYS A 177 -19.84 16.60 11.42
C LYS A 177 -18.67 17.31 12.05
N ILE A 178 -17.46 16.80 11.78
CA ILE A 178 -16.20 17.39 12.22
C ILE A 178 -15.85 18.52 11.25
N GLU A 179 -15.70 19.74 11.77
CA GLU A 179 -15.24 20.86 10.96
C GLU A 179 -13.77 20.68 10.57
N VAL A 180 -13.49 20.84 9.29
CA VAL A 180 -12.13 20.82 8.76
C VAL A 180 -11.52 22.21 8.89
N PRO A 181 -10.33 22.37 9.52
CA PRO A 181 -9.67 23.66 9.62
C PRO A 181 -9.45 24.31 8.26
N SER A 182 -9.62 25.63 8.17
CA SER A 182 -9.46 26.36 6.90
C SER A 182 -8.02 26.45 6.41
N ASP A 183 -7.04 26.09 7.23
CA ASP A 183 -5.63 25.95 6.88
C ASP A 183 -5.24 24.51 6.49
N ALA A 184 -6.13 23.53 6.67
CA ALA A 184 -6.00 22.21 6.09
C ALA A 184 -5.91 22.31 4.56
N LYS A 185 -5.23 21.36 3.94
CA LYS A 185 -4.87 21.42 2.53
C LYS A 185 -5.32 20.19 1.76
N MET A 186 -5.53 20.40 0.45
CA MET A 186 -5.72 19.35 -0.52
C MET A 186 -4.91 19.68 -1.79
N TRP A 187 -4.37 18.66 -2.45
CA TRP A 187 -3.70 18.84 -3.72
C TRP A 187 -4.71 19.16 -4.83
N ASN A 188 -4.42 20.21 -5.61
CA ASN A 188 -5.21 20.55 -6.80
C ASN A 188 -4.42 20.15 -8.07
N PRO A 189 -4.82 19.10 -8.81
CA PRO A 189 -4.13 18.66 -10.03
C PRO A 189 -4.17 19.68 -11.18
N GLU A 190 -5.20 20.52 -11.24
CA GLU A 190 -5.32 21.54 -12.31
C GLU A 190 -4.34 22.72 -12.10
N LEU A 191 -4.18 23.14 -10.83
CA LEU A 191 -3.29 24.25 -10.46
C LEU A 191 -1.87 23.79 -10.13
N GLN A 192 -1.67 22.47 -9.96
CA GLN A 192 -0.39 21.85 -9.58
C GLN A 192 0.16 22.44 -8.27
N GLU A 193 -0.73 22.63 -7.27
CA GLU A 193 -0.36 23.13 -5.96
C GLU A 193 -1.29 22.64 -4.84
N TRP A 194 -0.82 22.78 -3.60
CA TRP A 194 -1.64 22.59 -2.41
C TRP A 194 -2.52 23.81 -2.18
N GLU A 195 -3.83 23.60 -2.11
CA GLU A 195 -4.82 24.61 -1.77
C GLU A 195 -5.37 24.42 -0.37
N ASN A 196 -5.74 25.50 0.26
CA ASN A 196 -6.44 25.48 1.54
C ASN A 196 -7.89 25.00 1.34
N ILE A 197 -8.39 24.28 2.32
CA ILE A 197 -9.79 23.81 2.31
C ILE A 197 -10.75 25.01 2.48
N PRO A 198 -11.84 25.08 1.71
CA PRO A 198 -12.86 26.12 1.88
C PRO A 198 -13.43 26.14 3.30
N ALA A 199 -13.69 27.33 3.83
CA ALA A 199 -14.36 27.48 5.13
C ALA A 199 -15.72 26.77 5.16
N ASN A 200 -16.11 26.28 6.33
CA ASN A 200 -17.34 25.46 6.55
C ASN A 200 -17.33 24.13 5.77
N THR A 201 -16.16 23.56 5.53
CA THR A 201 -16.00 22.18 5.05
C THR A 201 -16.05 21.24 6.26
N PHE A 202 -16.71 20.09 6.09
CA PHE A 202 -16.90 19.11 7.14
C PHE A 202 -16.51 17.73 6.66
N ALA A 203 -16.03 16.92 7.60
CA ALA A 203 -15.71 15.50 7.41
C ALA A 203 -16.52 14.62 8.38
N THR A 204 -16.63 13.35 8.06
CA THR A 204 -17.26 12.35 8.94
C THR A 204 -16.30 11.91 10.03
N SER A 205 -15.04 11.73 9.70
CA SER A 205 -14.01 11.28 10.65
C SER A 205 -12.72 12.08 10.48
N LYS A 206 -11.98 12.20 11.59
CA LYS A 206 -10.63 12.74 11.63
C LYS A 206 -9.71 11.68 12.25
N VAL A 207 -8.58 11.43 11.62
CA VAL A 207 -7.54 10.58 12.15
C VAL A 207 -6.27 11.40 12.34
N THR A 208 -5.78 11.44 13.58
CA THR A 208 -4.48 12.03 13.90
C THR A 208 -3.45 10.92 13.93
N PHE A 209 -2.51 10.94 13.02
CA PHE A 209 -1.38 10.02 12.95
C PHE A 209 -0.14 10.62 13.58
N ASP A 210 0.55 9.82 14.39
CA ASP A 210 1.89 10.06 14.92
C ASP A 210 2.82 9.04 14.25
N PHE A 211 3.61 9.50 13.26
CA PHE A 211 4.44 8.65 12.41
C PHE A 211 5.74 8.25 13.08
N LYS A 212 6.10 6.98 12.96
CA LYS A 212 7.39 6.43 13.41
C LYS A 212 8.36 6.40 12.22
N PHE A 213 8.97 7.53 11.93
CA PHE A 213 9.96 7.62 10.86
C PHE A 213 11.26 6.89 11.24
N SER A 214 12.02 6.49 10.23
CA SER A 214 13.37 5.94 10.32
C SER A 214 14.14 6.35 9.08
N ASN A 215 15.39 5.96 8.98
CA ASN A 215 16.09 6.09 7.72
C ASN A 215 15.53 5.12 6.67
N TRP A 216 15.58 5.53 5.42
CA TRP A 216 15.47 4.67 4.27
C TRP A 216 16.71 3.79 4.16
N HIS A 217 16.65 2.68 3.43
CA HIS A 217 17.80 1.76 3.26
C HIS A 217 19.06 2.45 2.70
N ASN A 218 18.92 3.55 1.97
CA ASN A 218 20.04 4.37 1.48
C ASN A 218 20.60 5.36 2.52
N GLY A 219 20.14 5.29 3.78
CA GLY A 219 20.63 6.11 4.89
C GLY A 219 20.02 7.52 4.98
N GLN A 220 19.14 7.91 4.06
CA GLN A 220 18.44 9.19 4.16
C GLN A 220 17.24 9.10 5.12
N PRO A 221 16.99 10.14 5.92
CA PRO A 221 15.83 10.14 6.81
C PRO A 221 14.53 10.18 6.00
N MET A 222 13.56 9.34 6.40
CA MET A 222 12.17 9.49 6.03
C MET A 222 11.57 10.65 6.81
N ASP A 223 10.75 11.47 6.17
CA ASP A 223 10.12 12.62 6.80
C ASP A 223 8.73 12.90 6.22
N MET A 224 8.10 13.99 6.68
CA MET A 224 6.77 14.40 6.24
C MET A 224 6.67 14.69 4.74
N ASN A 225 7.79 15.02 4.06
CA ASN A 225 7.78 15.20 2.62
C ASN A 225 7.47 13.90 1.87
N ASP A 226 7.91 12.77 2.40
CA ASP A 226 7.58 11.45 1.82
C ASP A 226 6.07 11.18 1.90
N ILE A 227 5.42 11.55 3.01
CA ILE A 227 3.98 11.40 3.21
C ILE A 227 3.19 12.34 2.30
N LEU A 228 3.58 13.62 2.25
CA LEU A 228 2.93 14.63 1.40
C LEU A 228 3.05 14.28 -0.09
N HIS A 229 4.23 13.80 -0.51
CA HIS A 229 4.43 13.40 -1.90
C HIS A 229 3.64 12.14 -2.26
N SER A 230 3.48 11.21 -1.32
CA SER A 230 2.62 10.02 -1.52
C SER A 230 1.14 10.39 -1.71
N LEU A 231 0.63 11.36 -0.94
CA LEU A 231 -0.73 11.87 -1.12
C LEU A 231 -0.87 12.62 -2.45
N TYR A 232 0.08 13.51 -2.75
CA TYR A 232 0.16 14.17 -4.06
C TYR A 232 0.05 13.14 -5.18
N PHE A 233 0.93 12.14 -5.16
CA PHE A 233 0.96 11.10 -6.19
C PHE A 233 -0.40 10.41 -6.34
N THR A 234 -1.02 10.07 -5.23
CA THR A 234 -2.32 9.40 -5.23
C THR A 234 -3.40 10.26 -5.87
N ILE A 235 -3.44 11.55 -5.54
CA ILE A 235 -4.44 12.48 -6.10
C ILE A 235 -4.14 12.78 -7.57
N GLU A 236 -2.91 13.13 -7.90
CA GLU A 236 -2.49 13.48 -9.26
C GLU A 236 -2.78 12.34 -10.24
N TRP A 237 -2.29 11.13 -9.95
CA TRP A 237 -2.48 9.95 -10.79
C TRP A 237 -3.86 9.30 -10.65
N GLY A 238 -4.60 9.62 -9.61
CA GLY A 238 -5.99 9.16 -9.42
C GLY A 238 -7.04 10.08 -10.05
N THR A 239 -6.62 11.24 -10.58
CA THR A 239 -7.51 12.21 -11.23
C THR A 239 -7.16 12.32 -12.71
N GLN A 240 -8.10 11.99 -13.58
CA GLN A 240 -7.93 12.19 -15.02
C GLN A 240 -8.51 13.55 -15.40
N SER A 241 -7.66 14.52 -15.68
CA SER A 241 -8.08 15.89 -16.05
C SER A 241 -8.66 15.98 -17.46
N ASN A 242 -8.12 15.19 -18.40
CA ASN A 242 -8.59 15.12 -19.79
C ASN A 242 -8.00 13.89 -20.52
N GLU A 243 -8.40 13.65 -21.77
CA GLU A 243 -7.94 12.50 -22.57
C GLU A 243 -6.44 12.50 -22.91
N LYS A 244 -5.76 13.65 -22.79
CA LYS A 244 -4.31 13.78 -23.05
C LYS A 244 -3.48 13.83 -21.78
N ASP A 245 -4.12 13.58 -20.63
CA ASP A 245 -3.47 13.55 -19.35
C ASP A 245 -2.36 12.48 -19.33
N LYS A 246 -1.13 12.91 -19.04
CA LYS A 246 0.02 12.02 -18.97
C LYS A 246 0.14 11.31 -17.63
N THR A 247 -0.55 11.81 -16.61
CA THR A 247 -0.62 11.24 -15.26
C THR A 247 -1.78 10.23 -15.13
N PHE A 248 -2.09 9.54 -16.21
CA PHE A 248 -3.12 8.50 -16.28
C PHE A 248 -2.54 7.11 -16.44
N ASP A 249 -2.99 6.18 -15.60
CA ASP A 249 -2.73 4.75 -15.71
C ASP A 249 -4.03 3.96 -15.69
N THR A 250 -4.20 3.03 -16.64
CA THR A 250 -5.46 2.29 -16.86
C THR A 250 -5.90 1.42 -15.68
N GLU A 251 -4.98 1.05 -14.80
CA GLU A 251 -5.29 0.23 -13.62
C GLU A 251 -5.25 1.05 -12.32
N PHE A 252 -4.30 1.98 -12.19
CA PHE A 252 -4.15 2.79 -10.98
C PHE A 252 -5.25 3.85 -10.87
N THR A 253 -5.44 4.66 -11.91
CA THR A 253 -6.36 5.82 -11.87
C THR A 253 -7.79 5.45 -11.44
N PRO A 254 -8.45 4.42 -11.99
CA PRO A 254 -9.80 4.05 -11.55
C PRO A 254 -9.88 3.55 -10.10
N ARG A 255 -8.80 2.95 -9.58
CA ARG A 255 -8.75 2.49 -8.19
C ARG A 255 -8.55 3.64 -7.22
N ALA A 256 -7.58 4.50 -7.49
CA ALA A 256 -7.27 5.65 -6.66
C ALA A 256 -8.44 6.64 -6.59
N ALA A 257 -9.16 6.86 -7.68
CA ALA A 257 -10.31 7.75 -7.74
C ALA A 257 -11.38 7.43 -6.69
N GLN A 258 -11.54 6.16 -6.27
CA GLN A 258 -12.53 5.78 -5.25
C GLN A 258 -12.14 6.24 -3.85
N SER A 259 -10.87 6.13 -3.48
CA SER A 259 -10.38 6.54 -2.16
C SER A 259 -10.21 8.06 -2.06
N ILE A 260 -9.73 8.70 -3.12
CA ILE A 260 -9.54 10.16 -3.18
C ILE A 260 -10.84 10.91 -2.87
N GLN A 261 -11.98 10.44 -3.37
CA GLN A 261 -13.28 11.08 -3.14
C GLN A 261 -13.66 11.13 -1.65
N THR A 262 -13.07 10.31 -0.82
CA THR A 262 -13.35 10.31 0.62
C THR A 262 -12.39 11.18 1.42
N ILE A 263 -11.22 11.52 0.88
CA ILE A 263 -10.26 12.41 1.54
C ILE A 263 -10.73 13.85 1.36
N ILE A 264 -10.96 14.54 2.48
CA ILE A 264 -11.46 15.93 2.48
C ILE A 264 -10.32 16.92 2.65
N GLY A 265 -9.29 16.57 3.40
CA GLY A 265 -8.11 17.39 3.60
C GLY A 265 -7.15 16.80 4.61
N ILE A 266 -5.96 17.39 4.64
CA ILE A 266 -4.92 17.06 5.60
C ILE A 266 -4.47 18.33 6.33
N ASN A 267 -4.03 18.16 7.57
CA ASN A 267 -3.41 19.23 8.36
C ASN A 267 -2.14 18.70 9.03
N GLN A 268 -0.99 19.20 8.61
CA GLN A 268 0.28 18.87 9.23
C GLN A 268 0.41 19.67 10.53
N ILE A 269 0.51 18.98 11.66
CA ILE A 269 0.61 19.60 13.01
C ILE A 269 2.05 19.91 13.33
N ASP A 270 2.96 18.96 13.10
CA ASP A 270 4.39 19.11 13.31
C ASP A 270 5.21 18.20 12.39
N ASN A 271 6.43 17.81 12.76
CA ASN A 271 7.35 17.07 11.91
C ASN A 271 6.98 15.60 11.68
N ASP A 272 6.18 15.01 12.57
CA ASP A 272 5.79 13.61 12.54
C ASP A 272 4.29 13.38 12.82
N THR A 273 3.52 14.45 13.03
CA THR A 273 2.08 14.39 13.30
C THR A 273 1.25 15.02 12.19
N MET A 274 0.26 14.29 11.69
CA MET A 274 -0.68 14.75 10.67
C MET A 274 -2.12 14.36 11.01
N GLU A 275 -3.04 15.28 10.82
CA GLU A 275 -4.48 15.02 10.80
C GLU A 275 -4.95 14.77 9.38
N VAL A 276 -5.73 13.71 9.20
CA VAL A 276 -6.38 13.35 7.93
C VAL A 276 -7.89 13.36 8.13
N TYR A 277 -8.59 14.15 7.34
CA TYR A 277 -10.04 14.31 7.38
C TYR A 277 -10.67 13.51 6.25
N VAL A 278 -11.61 12.58 6.60
CA VAL A 278 -12.22 11.66 5.63
C VAL A 278 -13.74 11.59 5.77
N ASN A 279 -14.42 11.44 4.65
CA ASN A 279 -15.84 11.07 4.61
C ASN A 279 -15.96 9.54 4.61
N TYR A 280 -15.52 8.94 5.71
CA TYR A 280 -15.62 7.51 5.94
C TYR A 280 -15.92 7.26 7.41
N TRP A 281 -16.85 6.36 7.68
CA TRP A 281 -17.22 5.92 9.02
C TRP A 281 -17.18 4.39 9.13
N HIS A 282 -16.70 3.90 10.25
CA HIS A 282 -16.76 2.50 10.63
C HIS A 282 -16.91 2.41 12.15
N PHE A 283 -17.57 1.35 12.66
CA PHE A 283 -17.71 1.14 14.10
C PHE A 283 -16.40 0.72 14.78
N ASP A 284 -15.45 0.19 14.02
CA ASP A 284 -14.09 -0.09 14.46
C ASP A 284 -13.20 1.07 13.99
N GLU A 285 -12.66 1.82 14.96
CA GLU A 285 -11.82 2.99 14.70
C GLU A 285 -10.54 2.64 13.96
N ASN A 286 -10.01 1.41 14.13
CA ASN A 286 -8.83 0.97 13.41
C ASN A 286 -9.09 0.82 11.91
N GLU A 287 -10.30 0.49 11.49
CA GLU A 287 -10.69 0.47 10.08
C GLU A 287 -10.79 1.88 9.50
N ILE A 288 -11.20 2.89 10.32
CA ILE A 288 -11.16 4.30 9.90
C ILE A 288 -9.71 4.74 9.72
N ALA A 289 -8.83 4.38 10.66
CA ALA A 289 -7.40 4.70 10.58
C ALA A 289 -6.74 4.06 9.35
N GLU A 290 -7.01 2.78 9.07
CA GLU A 290 -6.50 2.10 7.87
C GLU A 290 -6.99 2.78 6.59
N TRP A 291 -8.26 3.22 6.55
CA TRP A 291 -8.82 3.91 5.39
C TRP A 291 -8.19 5.28 5.14
N ALA A 292 -7.92 6.02 6.20
CA ALA A 292 -7.30 7.35 6.15
C ALA A 292 -5.76 7.30 6.03
N ALA A 293 -5.16 6.12 6.08
CA ALA A 293 -3.71 5.95 6.16
C ALA A 293 -2.98 6.48 4.92
N LEU A 294 -1.99 7.33 5.16
CA LEU A 294 -1.09 7.87 4.15
C LEU A 294 0.32 7.36 4.44
N TRP A 295 0.94 6.70 3.49
CA TRP A 295 2.29 6.14 3.66
C TRP A 295 3.01 5.99 2.33
N SER A 296 4.32 6.19 2.34
CA SER A 296 5.14 5.92 1.16
C SER A 296 5.96 4.64 1.35
N PRO A 297 5.89 3.68 0.41
CA PRO A 297 6.71 2.47 0.45
C PRO A 297 8.12 2.66 -0.12
N VAL A 298 8.39 3.80 -0.75
CA VAL A 298 9.69 4.19 -1.33
C VAL A 298 9.91 5.68 -1.13
N PRO A 299 11.17 6.17 -1.14
CA PRO A 299 11.47 7.59 -1.02
C PRO A 299 10.77 8.43 -2.09
N TRP A 300 10.41 9.68 -1.76
CA TRP A 300 9.72 10.58 -2.67
C TRP A 300 10.51 10.83 -3.97
N GLU A 301 11.84 10.89 -3.92
CA GLU A 301 12.67 11.09 -5.12
C GLU A 301 12.62 9.88 -6.06
N ILE A 302 12.49 8.66 -5.55
CA ILE A 302 12.27 7.45 -6.37
C ILE A 302 10.90 7.52 -7.03
N THR A 303 9.85 7.91 -6.29
CA THR A 303 8.50 8.10 -6.86
C THR A 303 8.52 9.12 -7.98
N THR A 304 9.13 10.30 -7.75
CA THR A 304 9.25 11.36 -8.76
C THR A 304 10.02 10.90 -10.01
N ALA A 305 11.10 10.14 -9.82
CA ALA A 305 11.87 9.59 -10.95
C ALA A 305 11.09 8.53 -11.74
N MET A 306 10.26 7.72 -11.06
CA MET A 306 9.33 6.80 -11.71
C MET A 306 8.24 7.56 -12.50
N GLU A 307 7.65 8.61 -11.94
CA GLU A 307 6.67 9.47 -12.62
C GLU A 307 7.24 10.02 -13.93
N LYS A 308 8.46 10.60 -13.87
CA LYS A 308 9.13 11.12 -15.07
C LYS A 308 9.32 10.04 -16.12
N ALA A 309 9.77 8.85 -15.72
CA ALA A 309 9.98 7.74 -16.66
C ALA A 309 8.69 7.31 -17.38
N VAL A 310 7.54 7.36 -16.66
CA VAL A 310 6.22 7.03 -17.23
C VAL A 310 5.67 8.17 -18.08
N ILE A 311 5.82 9.43 -17.66
CA ILE A 311 5.38 10.63 -18.39
C ILE A 311 6.17 10.77 -19.70
N ASP A 312 7.46 10.44 -19.70
CA ASP A 312 8.34 10.45 -20.88
C ASP A 312 8.08 9.25 -21.80
N GLY A 313 7.19 8.32 -21.41
CA GLY A 313 6.82 7.16 -22.21
C GLY A 313 7.90 6.08 -22.31
N LYS A 314 8.86 6.03 -21.38
CA LYS A 314 9.92 5.02 -21.34
C LYS A 314 9.42 3.69 -20.75
N VAL A 315 8.51 3.76 -19.79
CA VAL A 315 7.91 2.62 -19.05
C VAL A 315 6.47 2.93 -18.68
N SER A 316 5.78 2.00 -17.99
CA SER A 316 4.45 2.23 -17.41
C SER A 316 4.32 1.59 -16.03
N PHE A 317 3.45 2.10 -15.16
CA PHE A 317 3.21 1.56 -13.83
C PHE A 317 2.47 0.23 -13.85
N SER A 318 1.44 0.11 -14.69
CA SER A 318 0.64 -1.12 -14.79
C SER A 318 0.97 -1.94 -16.04
N ARG A 319 0.64 -3.23 -15.94
CA ARG A 319 0.80 -4.15 -17.09
C ARG A 319 -0.06 -3.76 -18.26
N SER A 320 -1.31 -3.37 -18.00
CA SER A 320 -2.26 -2.98 -19.06
C SER A 320 -1.80 -1.71 -19.77
N SER A 321 -1.37 -0.68 -19.03
CA SER A 321 -0.81 0.53 -19.64
C SER A 321 0.48 0.25 -20.41
N ALA A 322 1.37 -0.62 -19.90
CA ALA A 322 2.58 -1.02 -20.60
C ALA A 322 2.27 -1.70 -21.94
N THR A 323 1.29 -2.61 -21.95
CA THR A 323 0.83 -3.29 -23.16
C THR A 323 0.24 -2.30 -24.17
N ASN A 324 -0.65 -1.41 -23.72
CA ASN A 324 -1.31 -0.43 -24.56
C ASN A 324 -0.33 0.57 -25.20
N LYS A 325 0.69 1.00 -24.43
CA LYS A 325 1.72 1.93 -24.89
C LYS A 325 2.90 1.26 -25.57
N ASN A 326 2.96 -0.08 -25.61
CA ASN A 326 4.07 -0.89 -26.12
C ASN A 326 5.42 -0.51 -25.49
N VAL A 327 5.44 -0.38 -24.18
CA VAL A 327 6.62 -0.10 -23.36
C VAL A 327 6.79 -1.18 -22.28
N ASN A 328 7.93 -1.14 -21.57
CA ASN A 328 8.13 -2.06 -20.45
C ASN A 328 7.22 -1.73 -19.27
N TRP A 329 6.80 -2.76 -18.56
CA TRP A 329 6.19 -2.62 -17.25
C TRP A 329 7.30 -2.38 -16.21
N LEU A 330 7.35 -1.19 -15.63
CA LEU A 330 8.41 -0.70 -14.73
C LEU A 330 8.72 -1.67 -13.59
N SER A 331 10.00 -1.97 -13.40
CA SER A 331 10.47 -2.85 -12.33
C SER A 331 11.77 -2.34 -11.70
N LEU A 332 11.70 -1.88 -10.47
CA LEU A 332 12.84 -1.32 -9.72
C LEU A 332 14.00 -2.30 -9.49
N ILE A 333 13.73 -3.63 -9.59
CA ILE A 333 14.75 -4.67 -9.44
C ILE A 333 15.50 -4.95 -10.75
N VAL A 334 15.00 -4.48 -11.90
CA VAL A 334 15.60 -4.71 -13.21
C VAL A 334 16.65 -3.64 -13.49
N PRO A 335 17.91 -4.00 -13.75
CA PRO A 335 19.00 -3.02 -13.93
C PRO A 335 18.73 -1.97 -15.02
N LYS A 336 18.10 -2.36 -16.13
CA LYS A 336 17.74 -1.43 -17.21
C LYS A 336 16.76 -0.34 -16.75
N ASP A 337 15.75 -0.72 -15.97
CA ASP A 337 14.76 0.24 -15.45
C ASP A 337 15.37 1.08 -14.33
N ALA A 338 16.24 0.47 -13.48
CA ALA A 338 16.99 1.18 -12.46
C ALA A 338 17.92 2.26 -13.06
N GLU A 339 18.54 1.99 -14.23
CA GLU A 339 19.34 2.98 -14.95
C GLU A 339 18.48 4.17 -15.42
N ILE A 340 17.27 3.93 -15.93
CA ILE A 340 16.32 5.03 -16.28
C ILE A 340 15.99 5.89 -15.05
N ILE A 341 15.76 5.27 -13.90
CA ILE A 341 15.50 5.98 -12.64
C ILE A 341 16.72 6.81 -12.25
N LYS A 342 17.95 6.23 -12.33
CA LYS A 342 19.19 6.94 -12.01
C LYS A 342 19.41 8.14 -12.94
N GLU A 343 19.21 7.98 -14.24
CA GLU A 343 19.32 9.09 -15.21
C GLU A 343 18.37 10.24 -14.86
N ASN A 344 17.12 9.93 -14.49
CA ASN A 344 16.14 10.95 -14.09
C ASN A 344 16.56 11.66 -12.78
N LEU A 345 17.07 10.94 -11.78
CA LEU A 345 17.60 11.52 -10.55
C LEU A 345 18.80 12.43 -10.82
N GLN A 346 19.72 12.02 -11.73
CA GLN A 346 20.85 12.82 -12.14
C GLN A 346 20.41 14.13 -12.85
N GLU A 347 19.42 14.05 -13.72
CA GLU A 347 18.83 15.22 -14.37
C GLU A 347 18.23 16.17 -13.34
N TYR A 348 17.45 15.65 -12.37
CA TYR A 348 16.85 16.45 -11.30
C TYR A 348 17.90 17.15 -10.44
N LYS A 349 18.93 16.43 -10.02
CA LYS A 349 20.06 17.00 -9.28
C LYS A 349 20.73 18.13 -10.05
N ASN A 350 21.08 17.89 -11.33
CA ASN A 350 21.80 18.87 -12.17
C ASN A 350 20.99 20.15 -12.40
N ASN A 351 19.66 20.04 -12.40
CA ASN A 351 18.75 21.16 -12.64
C ASN A 351 18.21 21.82 -11.35
N GLY A 352 18.60 21.31 -10.16
CA GLY A 352 18.04 21.78 -8.89
C GLY A 352 16.54 21.60 -8.82
N PHE A 353 16.00 20.48 -9.36
CA PHE A 353 14.57 20.25 -9.44
C PHE A 353 13.96 19.99 -8.06
N ILE A 354 12.83 20.62 -7.79
CA ILE A 354 12.00 20.41 -6.60
C ILE A 354 10.59 20.06 -7.08
N PRO A 355 10.02 18.89 -6.67
CA PRO A 355 8.64 18.55 -7.03
C PRO A 355 7.64 19.62 -6.58
N ASN A 356 6.62 19.91 -7.39
CA ASN A 356 5.60 20.90 -7.05
C ASN A 356 4.94 20.62 -5.70
N SER A 357 4.74 19.36 -5.36
CA SER A 357 4.18 18.92 -4.09
C SER A 357 5.02 19.34 -2.87
N LEU A 358 6.32 19.61 -3.05
CA LEU A 358 7.28 19.93 -1.97
C LEU A 358 7.77 21.38 -1.99
N LYS A 359 7.44 22.18 -3.00
CA LYS A 359 7.95 23.57 -3.17
C LYS A 359 7.62 24.51 -2.00
N LYS A 360 6.52 24.28 -1.29
CA LYS A 360 6.09 25.14 -0.17
C LYS A 360 6.66 24.71 1.19
N ASN A 361 7.40 23.61 1.26
CA ASN A 361 7.87 23.01 2.53
C ASN A 361 9.22 23.53 3.03
N GLN A 362 9.75 24.62 2.49
CA GLN A 362 10.91 25.37 2.98
C GLN A 362 12.17 24.54 3.34
N ALA A 363 12.34 23.32 2.80
CA ALA A 363 13.58 22.59 2.96
C ALA A 363 14.72 23.29 2.22
N GLU A 364 15.91 23.27 2.77
CA GLU A 364 17.11 23.82 2.12
C GLU A 364 17.42 23.06 0.82
N GLU A 365 17.95 23.74 -0.18
CA GLU A 365 18.34 23.13 -1.46
C GLU A 365 19.19 21.88 -1.29
N LYS A 366 20.09 21.90 -0.30
CA LYS A 366 20.96 20.78 0.07
C LYS A 366 20.17 19.51 0.49
N TYR A 367 18.98 19.65 1.04
CA TYR A 367 18.11 18.50 1.38
C TYR A 367 17.78 17.71 0.13
N TYR A 368 17.32 18.37 -0.93
CA TYR A 368 16.94 17.72 -2.19
C TYR A 368 18.15 17.10 -2.89
N GLU A 369 19.28 17.83 -2.91
CA GLU A 369 20.54 17.34 -3.47
C GLU A 369 21.00 16.05 -2.77
N ASN A 370 21.01 16.02 -1.45
CA ASN A 370 21.39 14.84 -0.67
C ASN A 370 20.48 13.63 -0.95
N ARG A 371 19.16 13.84 -1.09
CA ARG A 371 18.20 12.78 -1.42
C ARG A 371 18.52 12.17 -2.78
N TYR A 372 18.73 12.99 -3.81
CA TYR A 372 19.12 12.52 -5.14
C TYR A 372 20.46 11.78 -5.13
N ASP A 373 21.47 12.34 -4.47
CA ASP A 373 22.80 11.74 -4.41
C ASP A 373 22.81 10.36 -3.77
N SER A 374 22.10 10.22 -2.64
CA SER A 374 22.05 8.96 -1.93
C SER A 374 21.33 7.88 -2.72
N SER A 375 20.26 8.23 -3.42
CA SER A 375 19.52 7.29 -4.25
C SER A 375 20.30 6.92 -5.53
N ILE A 376 21.01 7.86 -6.14
CA ILE A 376 21.93 7.58 -7.26
C ILE A 376 23.03 6.60 -6.81
N LYS A 377 23.70 6.91 -5.70
CA LYS A 377 24.73 6.07 -5.13
C LYS A 377 24.22 4.65 -4.82
N TRP A 378 23.04 4.54 -4.22
CA TRP A 378 22.42 3.23 -3.97
C TRP A 378 22.25 2.41 -5.25
N ILE A 379 21.72 3.02 -6.31
CA ILE A 379 21.54 2.33 -7.59
C ILE A 379 22.86 1.89 -8.20
N GLU A 380 23.90 2.71 -8.11
CA GLU A 380 25.23 2.38 -8.61
C GLU A 380 25.90 1.23 -7.84
N GLU A 381 25.70 1.16 -6.52
CA GLU A 381 26.27 0.12 -5.67
C GLU A 381 25.52 -1.21 -5.75
N ASN A 382 24.18 -1.18 -5.93
CA ASN A 382 23.32 -2.36 -5.85
C ASN A 382 22.75 -2.83 -7.20
N ASN A 383 22.90 -2.06 -8.27
CA ASN A 383 22.33 -2.33 -9.61
C ASN A 383 20.80 -2.46 -9.63
N HIS A 384 20.09 -1.90 -8.66
CA HIS A 384 18.63 -1.83 -8.60
C HIS A 384 18.18 -0.55 -7.86
N ALA A 385 16.92 -0.13 -8.08
CA ALA A 385 16.33 1.04 -7.46
C ALA A 385 15.38 0.69 -6.29
N VAL A 386 15.48 -0.50 -5.71
CA VAL A 386 14.66 -0.95 -4.57
C VAL A 386 15.22 -0.33 -3.30
N ILE A 387 14.62 0.77 -2.86
CA ILE A 387 14.90 1.48 -1.61
C ILE A 387 13.60 1.54 -0.83
N SER A 388 13.60 1.09 0.42
CA SER A 388 12.42 1.11 1.29
C SER A 388 12.82 1.29 2.76
N ASN A 389 11.96 0.94 3.71
CA ASN A 389 12.07 1.29 5.13
C ASN A 389 11.84 0.11 6.09
N GLY A 390 11.79 -1.11 5.59
CA GLY A 390 11.54 -2.30 6.41
C GLY A 390 12.80 -2.87 7.09
N PRO A 391 12.64 -3.97 7.86
CA PRO A 391 13.73 -4.58 8.62
C PRO A 391 14.80 -5.25 7.78
N PHE A 392 14.55 -5.46 6.49
CA PHE A 392 15.50 -6.03 5.54
C PHE A 392 15.62 -5.15 4.30
N TYR A 393 16.78 -5.15 3.68
CA TYR A 393 16.99 -4.56 2.36
C TYR A 393 17.36 -5.63 1.34
N LEU A 394 17.05 -5.36 0.07
CA LEU A 394 17.46 -6.20 -1.04
C LEU A 394 18.98 -6.05 -1.25
N GLU A 395 19.73 -7.11 -1.06
CA GLU A 395 21.18 -7.12 -1.33
C GLU A 395 21.46 -7.53 -2.76
N THR A 396 20.94 -8.67 -3.20
CA THR A 396 21.18 -9.18 -4.54
C THR A 396 19.96 -9.85 -5.15
N TYR A 397 19.88 -9.72 -6.46
CA TYR A 397 18.97 -10.47 -7.31
C TYR A 397 19.74 -11.11 -8.44
N VAL A 398 19.75 -12.44 -8.49
CA VAL A 398 20.49 -13.21 -9.51
C VAL A 398 19.48 -14.09 -10.27
N PRO A 399 18.92 -13.59 -11.40
CA PRO A 399 17.89 -14.31 -12.16
C PRO A 399 18.36 -15.65 -12.70
N GLU A 400 19.64 -15.79 -13.05
CA GLU A 400 20.24 -17.02 -13.59
C GLU A 400 20.20 -18.17 -12.59
N SER A 401 20.50 -17.91 -11.32
CA SER A 401 20.42 -18.89 -10.22
C SER A 401 19.03 -18.93 -9.57
N ARG A 402 18.14 -18.00 -9.94
CA ARG A 402 16.81 -17.83 -9.34
C ARG A 402 16.87 -17.58 -7.83
N THR A 403 17.83 -16.77 -7.42
CA THR A 403 18.04 -16.42 -6.01
C THR A 403 17.86 -14.93 -5.78
N ILE A 404 17.30 -14.62 -4.61
CA ILE A 404 17.20 -13.27 -4.05
C ILE A 404 17.79 -13.35 -2.65
N THR A 405 18.70 -12.43 -2.34
CA THR A 405 19.24 -12.28 -0.98
C THR A 405 18.75 -10.95 -0.41
N VAL A 406 18.20 -11.03 0.78
CA VAL A 406 17.90 -9.87 1.61
C VAL A 406 18.77 -9.92 2.86
N LYS A 407 19.17 -8.75 3.34
CA LYS A 407 19.96 -8.59 4.57
C LYS A 407 19.19 -7.74 5.58
N THR A 408 19.48 -8.00 6.85
CA THR A 408 18.98 -7.18 7.96
C THR A 408 19.41 -5.74 7.80
N PHE A 409 18.49 -4.82 7.93
CA PHE A 409 18.76 -3.40 7.97
C PHE A 409 19.09 -2.99 9.41
N GLU A 410 20.39 -2.82 9.69
CA GLU A 410 20.90 -2.43 10.99
C GLU A 410 21.08 -0.90 11.05
N ASP A 411 20.07 -0.22 11.57
CA ASP A 411 20.07 1.23 11.70
C ASP A 411 19.40 1.62 13.04
N ASP A 412 20.04 2.51 13.80
CA ASP A 412 19.57 2.93 15.12
C ASP A 412 18.21 3.65 15.07
N SER A 413 17.83 4.22 13.94
CA SER A 413 16.54 4.88 13.74
C SER A 413 15.39 3.90 13.51
N TYR A 414 15.68 2.62 13.20
CA TYR A 414 14.62 1.63 12.96
C TYR A 414 13.82 1.36 14.25
N PRO A 415 12.46 1.52 14.22
CA PRO A 415 11.69 1.60 15.47
C PRO A 415 11.49 0.28 16.21
N PHE A 416 11.79 -0.86 15.57
CA PHE A 416 11.56 -2.16 16.18
C PHE A 416 12.86 -2.91 16.45
N LYS A 417 12.93 -3.49 17.67
CA LYS A 417 14.04 -4.35 18.07
C LYS A 417 13.82 -5.78 17.56
N ILE A 418 14.91 -6.51 17.39
CA ILE A 418 14.88 -7.95 17.16
C ILE A 418 14.00 -8.65 18.20
N GLY A 419 13.12 -9.53 17.76
CA GLY A 419 12.17 -10.24 18.64
C GLY A 419 10.88 -9.46 18.95
N LYS A 420 10.63 -8.28 18.34
CA LYS A 420 9.37 -7.54 18.51
C LYS A 420 8.14 -8.41 18.23
N TRP A 421 8.22 -9.31 17.27
CA TRP A 421 7.10 -10.13 16.81
C TRP A 421 7.05 -11.53 17.44
N SER A 422 7.94 -11.83 18.41
CA SER A 422 7.93 -13.11 19.14
C SER A 422 6.65 -13.33 19.96
N GLU A 423 5.90 -12.28 20.23
CA GLU A 423 4.57 -12.37 20.85
C GLU A 423 3.59 -13.22 20.03
N PHE A 424 3.85 -13.40 18.74
CA PHE A 424 3.02 -14.19 17.83
C PHE A 424 3.48 -15.65 17.66
N GLU A 425 4.55 -16.09 18.34
CA GLU A 425 5.07 -17.46 18.18
C GLU A 425 4.19 -18.55 18.81
N ASN A 426 3.55 -18.25 19.93
CA ASN A 426 2.97 -19.24 20.82
C ASN A 426 1.46 -19.10 21.03
N VAL A 427 0.73 -18.62 20.07
CA VAL A 427 -0.74 -18.57 20.20
C VAL A 427 -1.30 -19.96 19.94
N GLN A 428 -1.71 -20.64 21.03
CA GLN A 428 -2.49 -21.86 20.96
C GLN A 428 -3.96 -21.50 20.69
N PHE A 429 -4.52 -22.08 19.65
CA PHE A 429 -5.94 -21.98 19.32
C PHE A 429 -6.78 -22.97 20.12
#